data_277b5ed5d54fd53d5bd28b4775a97abc
#
_entry.id   277b5ed5d54fd53d5bd28b4775a97abc
#
_cell.length_a   1.000
_cell.length_b   1.000
_cell.length_c   1.000
_cell.angle_alpha   90.00
_cell.angle_beta   90.00
_cell.angle_gamma   90.00
#
_symmetry.space_group_name_H-M   'P 1'
#
loop_
_entity.id
_entity.type
_entity.pdbx_description
1 polymer ?
#
loop_
_entity_poly.entity_id
_entity_poly.type
_entity_poly.pdbx_seq_one_letter_code
_entity_poly.pdbx_strand_id
1 'polypeptide(L)'
;EESSGVLAALLVEIARLNRASPEDRVEEETGKLTNMITRVLDFVSYHYMEDIRIEDLAKICHISETHFRRVFTSHMKVSPLEYINSVRIHTACEFLQKTDIPVADIAHKCGFTTNSTFNRNFRQIMGVTPVEWRKRPENYEQQLLDFYIHSEEGW
;
A
#
# COMPACT_ATOMS: atom_id res chain seq x y z
N GLU A 1 33.96 -28.74 -18.60
CA GLU A 1 34.59 -28.04 -17.45
C GLU A 1 33.69 -27.03 -16.78
N GLU A 2 32.58 -26.59 -17.40
CA GLU A 2 31.66 -25.59 -16.82
C GLU A 2 30.69 -26.16 -15.75
N SER A 3 30.45 -27.46 -15.76
CA SER A 3 29.51 -28.07 -14.81
C SER A 3 30.00 -28.15 -13.35
N SER A 4 31.33 -28.12 -13.17
CA SER A 4 31.93 -28.21 -11.82
C SER A 4 31.78 -26.95 -11.00
N GLY A 5 31.78 -25.77 -11.65
CA GLY A 5 31.63 -24.47 -10.99
C GLY A 5 30.21 -24.21 -10.47
N VAL A 6 29.19 -24.66 -11.21
CA VAL A 6 27.79 -24.51 -10.82
C VAL A 6 27.46 -25.42 -9.62
N LEU A 7 27.97 -26.65 -9.61
CA LEU A 7 27.83 -27.57 -8.48
C LEU A 7 28.51 -27.04 -7.21
N ALA A 8 29.71 -26.47 -7.34
CA ALA A 8 30.41 -25.87 -6.22
C ALA A 8 29.67 -24.64 -5.66
N ALA A 9 29.13 -23.80 -6.51
CA ALA A 9 28.34 -22.64 -6.12
C ALA A 9 27.02 -23.07 -5.41
N LEU A 10 26.35 -24.10 -5.92
CA LEU A 10 25.14 -24.66 -5.29
C LEU A 10 25.44 -25.28 -3.92
N LEU A 11 26.54 -26.00 -3.78
CA LEU A 11 26.97 -26.61 -2.52
C LEU A 11 27.36 -25.54 -1.48
N VAL A 12 27.98 -24.45 -1.89
CA VAL A 12 28.28 -23.30 -1.02
C VAL A 12 27.00 -22.62 -0.56
N GLU A 13 26.03 -22.44 -1.45
CA GLU A 13 24.73 -21.84 -1.11
C GLU A 13 23.91 -22.75 -0.18
N ILE A 14 23.87 -24.04 -0.42
CA ILE A 14 23.23 -25.01 0.48
C ILE A 14 23.93 -25.04 1.84
N ALA A 15 25.27 -24.96 1.88
CA ALA A 15 26.01 -24.89 3.14
C ALA A 15 25.79 -23.58 3.90
N ARG A 16 25.60 -22.47 3.18
CA ARG A 16 25.23 -21.17 3.75
C ARG A 16 23.82 -21.19 4.34
N LEU A 17 22.86 -21.74 3.62
CA LEU A 17 21.47 -21.90 4.10
C LEU A 17 21.38 -22.82 5.31
N ASN A 18 22.21 -23.87 5.38
CA ASN A 18 22.26 -24.76 6.54
C ASN A 18 23.00 -24.21 7.75
N ARG A 19 23.83 -23.17 7.57
CA ARG A 19 24.56 -22.50 8.67
C ARG A 19 23.81 -21.30 9.23
N ALA A 20 22.82 -20.77 8.52
CA ALA A 20 22.00 -19.67 9.01
C ALA A 20 21.26 -20.13 10.27
N SER A 21 21.41 -19.37 11.34
CA SER A 21 20.63 -19.61 12.56
C SER A 21 19.14 -19.42 12.28
N PRO A 22 18.23 -19.96 13.08
CA PRO A 22 16.82 -19.66 12.96
C PRO A 22 16.53 -18.15 13.01
N GLU A 23 17.30 -17.39 13.76
CA GLU A 23 17.21 -15.94 13.88
C GLU A 23 17.62 -15.24 12.57
N ASP A 24 18.75 -15.63 11.96
CA ASP A 24 19.22 -15.10 10.68
C ASP A 24 18.19 -15.33 9.55
N ARG A 25 17.52 -16.49 9.56
CA ARG A 25 16.47 -16.81 8.59
C ARG A 25 15.23 -15.94 8.76
N VAL A 26 14.82 -15.68 9.99
CA VAL A 26 13.69 -14.82 10.31
C VAL A 26 13.99 -13.38 9.87
N GLU A 27 15.19 -12.88 10.11
CA GLU A 27 15.61 -11.56 9.68
C GLU A 27 15.64 -11.43 8.15
N GLU A 28 16.14 -12.45 7.44
CA GLU A 28 16.17 -12.46 5.98
C GLU A 28 14.76 -12.51 5.37
N GLU A 29 13.87 -13.35 5.90
CA GLU A 29 12.49 -13.44 5.46
C GLU A 29 11.73 -12.13 5.74
N THR A 30 11.93 -11.53 6.91
CA THR A 30 11.35 -10.25 7.27
C THR A 30 11.84 -9.14 6.35
N GLY A 31 13.13 -9.13 6.02
CA GLY A 31 13.71 -8.18 5.08
C GLY A 31 13.15 -8.31 3.66
N LYS A 32 12.96 -9.52 3.17
CA LYS A 32 12.32 -9.79 1.88
C LYS A 32 10.87 -9.33 1.86
N LEU A 33 10.12 -9.59 2.91
CA LEU A 33 8.73 -9.17 3.06
C LEU A 33 8.63 -7.64 3.08
N THR A 34 9.46 -6.97 3.86
CA THR A 34 9.50 -5.51 3.94
C THR A 34 9.81 -4.88 2.58
N ASN A 35 10.79 -5.40 1.84
CA ASN A 35 11.12 -4.94 0.49
C ASN A 35 9.95 -5.12 -0.49
N MET A 36 9.27 -6.25 -0.41
CA MET A 36 8.10 -6.55 -1.23
C MET A 36 6.96 -5.56 -0.98
N ILE A 37 6.63 -5.35 0.28
CA ILE A 37 5.59 -4.39 0.68
C ILE A 37 5.97 -2.97 0.25
N THR A 38 7.20 -2.53 0.48
CA THR A 38 7.68 -1.21 0.07
C THR A 38 7.50 -0.97 -1.43
N ARG A 39 7.80 -1.94 -2.29
CA ARG A 39 7.56 -1.83 -3.74
C ARG A 39 6.09 -1.63 -4.08
N VAL A 40 5.19 -2.34 -3.39
CA VAL A 40 3.74 -2.19 -3.59
C VAL A 40 3.28 -0.80 -3.14
N LEU A 41 3.73 -0.33 -1.99
CA LEU A 41 3.37 1.00 -1.48
C LEU A 41 3.86 2.10 -2.43
N ASP A 42 5.08 2.01 -2.94
CA ASP A 42 5.63 2.93 -3.92
C ASP A 42 4.81 2.91 -5.23
N PHE A 43 4.50 1.72 -5.74
CA PHE A 43 3.67 1.59 -6.93
C PHE A 43 2.31 2.27 -6.76
N VAL A 44 1.62 2.04 -5.67
CA VAL A 44 0.32 2.64 -5.37
C VAL A 44 0.43 4.17 -5.27
N SER A 45 1.48 4.69 -4.65
CA SER A 45 1.69 6.14 -4.52
C SER A 45 1.83 6.87 -5.85
N TYR A 46 2.38 6.21 -6.88
CA TYR A 46 2.53 6.76 -8.23
C TYR A 46 1.35 6.47 -9.16
N HIS A 47 0.57 5.43 -8.90
CA HIS A 47 -0.47 4.91 -9.80
C HIS A 47 -1.88 4.92 -9.22
N TYR A 48 -2.11 5.53 -8.06
CA TYR A 48 -3.41 5.51 -7.36
C TYR A 48 -4.58 6.02 -8.22
N MET A 49 -4.34 6.94 -9.16
CA MET A 49 -5.36 7.47 -10.05
C MET A 49 -5.75 6.50 -11.17
N GLU A 50 -5.00 5.44 -11.38
CA GLU A 50 -5.25 4.43 -12.40
C GLU A 50 -6.13 3.29 -11.85
N ASP A 51 -6.66 2.46 -12.76
CA ASP A 51 -7.36 1.23 -12.39
C ASP A 51 -6.35 0.17 -11.96
N ILE A 52 -6.04 0.14 -10.67
CA ILE A 52 -5.11 -0.83 -10.08
C ILE A 52 -5.87 -2.12 -9.78
N ARG A 53 -5.42 -3.22 -10.39
CA ARG A 53 -5.87 -4.56 -10.06
C ARG A 53 -4.96 -5.19 -9.01
N ILE A 54 -5.56 -5.89 -8.06
CA ILE A 54 -4.77 -6.59 -7.01
C ILE A 54 -3.87 -7.66 -7.64
N GLU A 55 -4.31 -8.27 -8.74
CA GLU A 55 -3.50 -9.18 -9.54
C GLU A 55 -2.19 -8.54 -10.03
N ASP A 56 -2.21 -7.28 -10.44
CA ASP A 56 -1.03 -6.55 -10.89
C ASP A 56 -0.04 -6.31 -9.74
N LEU A 57 -0.53 -6.02 -8.55
CA LEU A 57 0.30 -5.90 -7.35
C LEU A 57 0.95 -7.24 -6.98
N ALA A 58 0.21 -8.32 -7.07
CA ALA A 58 0.75 -9.67 -6.85
C ALA A 58 1.86 -10.03 -7.85
N LYS A 59 1.72 -9.63 -9.12
CA LYS A 59 2.75 -9.79 -10.16
C LYS A 59 4.03 -9.03 -9.84
N ILE A 60 3.95 -7.83 -9.30
CA ILE A 60 5.11 -7.04 -8.83
C ILE A 60 5.89 -7.83 -7.77
N CYS A 61 5.18 -8.56 -6.93
CA CYS A 61 5.75 -9.38 -5.86
C CYS A 61 6.15 -10.79 -6.31
N HIS A 62 5.88 -11.18 -7.54
CA HIS A 62 6.12 -12.53 -8.08
C HIS A 62 5.45 -13.65 -7.29
N ILE A 63 4.26 -13.40 -6.77
CA ILE A 63 3.44 -14.37 -6.01
C ILE A 63 2.00 -14.38 -6.53
N SER A 64 1.24 -15.40 -6.12
CA SER A 64 -0.19 -15.47 -6.46
C SER A 64 -1.00 -14.37 -5.79
N GLU A 65 -2.14 -14.00 -6.39
CA GLU A 65 -3.05 -13.01 -5.81
C GLU A 65 -3.53 -13.41 -4.41
N THR A 66 -3.89 -14.68 -4.21
CA THR A 66 -4.33 -15.19 -2.90
C THR A 66 -3.24 -15.08 -1.84
N HIS A 67 -2.01 -15.42 -2.19
CA HIS A 67 -0.86 -15.28 -1.29
C HIS A 67 -0.57 -13.81 -0.99
N PHE A 68 -0.59 -12.96 -2.02
CA PHE A 68 -0.40 -11.52 -1.87
C PHE A 68 -1.42 -10.90 -0.91
N ARG A 69 -2.71 -11.17 -1.08
CA ARG A 69 -3.77 -10.66 -0.20
C ARG A 69 -3.53 -11.04 1.25
N ARG A 70 -3.17 -12.28 1.50
CA ARG A 70 -2.89 -12.77 2.85
C ARG A 70 -1.67 -12.11 3.48
N VAL A 71 -0.57 -12.04 2.76
CA VAL A 71 0.69 -11.45 3.24
C VAL A 71 0.53 -9.94 3.47
N PHE A 72 -0.06 -9.24 2.51
CA PHE A 72 -0.28 -7.81 2.62
C PHE A 72 -1.18 -7.47 3.80
N THR A 73 -2.33 -8.14 3.95
CA THR A 73 -3.28 -7.90 5.06
C THR A 73 -2.66 -8.25 6.40
N SER A 74 -1.88 -9.31 6.47
CA SER A 74 -1.16 -9.70 7.70
C SER A 74 -0.15 -8.63 8.12
N HIS A 75 0.59 -8.06 7.18
CA HIS A 75 1.62 -7.06 7.45
C HIS A 75 1.06 -5.66 7.67
N MET A 76 0.14 -5.22 6.80
CA MET A 76 -0.40 -3.86 6.79
C MET A 76 -1.64 -3.69 7.67
N LYS A 77 -2.27 -4.77 8.13
CA LYS A 77 -3.52 -4.79 8.93
C LYS A 77 -4.75 -4.24 8.20
N VAL A 78 -4.62 -3.94 6.93
CA VAL A 78 -5.71 -3.57 6.02
C VAL A 78 -5.59 -4.34 4.72
N SER A 79 -6.70 -4.50 3.99
CA SER A 79 -6.67 -5.15 2.68
C SER A 79 -5.96 -4.26 1.64
N PRO A 80 -5.43 -4.84 0.55
CA PRO A 80 -4.85 -4.05 -0.53
C PRO A 80 -5.81 -3.00 -1.10
N LEU A 81 -7.09 -3.33 -1.27
CA LEU A 81 -8.10 -2.39 -1.76
C LEU A 81 -8.36 -1.24 -0.78
N GLU A 82 -8.47 -1.54 0.50
CA GLU A 82 -8.61 -0.53 1.56
C GLU A 82 -7.41 0.42 1.56
N TYR A 83 -6.21 -0.11 1.39
CA TYR A 83 -5.00 0.71 1.29
C TYR A 83 -5.03 1.64 0.07
N ILE A 84 -5.35 1.14 -1.12
CA ILE A 84 -5.48 1.95 -2.34
C ILE A 84 -6.51 3.06 -2.14
N ASN A 85 -7.67 2.73 -1.60
CA ASN A 85 -8.73 3.71 -1.33
C ASN A 85 -8.29 4.76 -0.31
N SER A 86 -7.52 4.38 0.71
CA SER A 86 -6.95 5.33 1.68
C SER A 86 -6.03 6.34 1.02
N VAL A 87 -5.14 5.90 0.14
CA VAL A 87 -4.25 6.79 -0.64
C VAL A 87 -5.06 7.76 -1.50
N ARG A 88 -6.09 7.27 -2.18
CA ARG A 88 -6.99 8.09 -3.00
C ARG A 88 -7.72 9.15 -2.18
N ILE A 89 -8.26 8.77 -1.02
CA ILE A 89 -8.98 9.68 -0.13
C ILE A 89 -8.04 10.75 0.46
N HIS A 90 -6.82 10.39 0.83
CA HIS A 90 -5.84 11.36 1.31
C HIS A 90 -5.49 12.40 0.26
N THR A 91 -5.28 11.97 -0.97
CA THR A 91 -5.06 12.88 -2.09
C THR A 91 -6.27 13.76 -2.34
N ALA A 92 -7.48 13.22 -2.21
CA ALA A 92 -8.72 13.99 -2.31
C ALA A 92 -8.81 15.08 -1.23
N CYS A 93 -8.41 14.80 0.00
CA CYS A 93 -8.35 15.80 1.09
C CYS A 93 -7.46 16.99 0.72
N GLU A 94 -6.30 16.73 0.12
CA GLU A 94 -5.41 17.80 -0.35
C GLU A 94 -6.06 18.65 -1.44
N PHE A 95 -6.70 18.04 -2.44
CA PHE A 95 -7.42 18.77 -3.49
C PHE A 95 -8.58 19.60 -2.91
N LEU A 96 -9.35 19.04 -1.98
CA LEU A 96 -10.45 19.75 -1.31
C LEU A 96 -9.98 20.99 -0.56
N GLN A 97 -8.81 20.93 0.04
CA GLN A 97 -8.24 22.04 0.81
C GLN A 97 -7.56 23.08 -0.07
N LYS A 98 -6.76 22.64 -1.03
CA LYS A 98 -5.87 23.51 -1.82
C LYS A 98 -6.48 24.06 -3.09
N THR A 99 -7.63 23.56 -3.52
CA THR A 99 -8.29 23.92 -4.78
C THR A 99 -9.77 24.15 -4.62
N ASP A 100 -10.37 24.83 -5.59
CA ASP A 100 -11.82 25.04 -5.72
C ASP A 100 -12.46 24.05 -6.71
N ILE A 101 -11.73 23.01 -7.10
CA ILE A 101 -12.21 21.99 -8.04
C ILE A 101 -13.50 21.35 -7.50
N PRO A 102 -14.54 21.16 -8.31
CA PRO A 102 -15.76 20.47 -7.88
C PRO A 102 -15.48 19.09 -7.31
N VAL A 103 -16.20 18.71 -6.27
CA VAL A 103 -16.03 17.42 -5.57
C VAL A 103 -16.11 16.24 -6.52
N ALA A 104 -17.04 16.28 -7.49
CA ALA A 104 -17.18 15.23 -8.51
C ALA A 104 -15.91 15.06 -9.36
N ASP A 105 -15.26 16.16 -9.72
CA ASP A 105 -14.01 16.14 -10.50
C ASP A 105 -12.83 15.62 -9.68
N ILE A 106 -12.79 15.96 -8.40
CA ILE A 106 -11.79 15.43 -7.45
C ILE A 106 -11.91 13.91 -7.35
N ALA A 107 -13.11 13.37 -7.25
CA ALA A 107 -13.34 11.93 -7.21
C ALA A 107 -12.69 11.22 -8.40
N HIS A 108 -12.90 11.73 -9.62
CA HIS A 108 -12.29 11.19 -10.82
C HIS A 108 -10.76 11.34 -10.84
N LYS A 109 -10.25 12.51 -10.47
CA LYS A 109 -8.81 12.77 -10.40
C LYS A 109 -8.08 11.81 -9.44
N CYS A 110 -8.76 11.39 -8.38
CA CYS A 110 -8.21 10.47 -7.39
C CYS A 110 -8.36 8.99 -7.76
N GLY A 111 -9.00 8.67 -8.89
CA GLY A 111 -9.11 7.31 -9.41
C GLY A 111 -10.41 6.59 -9.06
N PHE A 112 -11.41 7.27 -8.52
CA PHE A 112 -12.75 6.68 -8.30
C PHE A 112 -13.57 6.71 -9.58
N THR A 113 -14.19 5.58 -9.90
CA THR A 113 -15.04 5.44 -11.11
C THR A 113 -16.38 6.14 -10.95
N THR A 114 -16.92 6.18 -9.72
CA THR A 114 -18.21 6.79 -9.42
C THR A 114 -18.14 7.70 -8.21
N ASN A 115 -18.95 8.76 -8.20
CA ASN A 115 -19.07 9.66 -7.07
C ASN A 115 -19.66 8.96 -5.83
N SER A 116 -20.55 7.99 -6.02
CA SER A 116 -21.14 7.22 -4.92
C SER A 116 -20.09 6.42 -4.17
N THR A 117 -19.19 5.74 -4.88
CA THR A 117 -18.08 5.00 -4.28
C THR A 117 -17.12 5.94 -3.57
N PHE A 118 -16.80 7.06 -4.18
CA PHE A 118 -15.97 8.10 -3.57
C PHE A 118 -16.56 8.62 -2.26
N ASN A 119 -17.80 9.07 -2.27
CA ASN A 119 -18.47 9.61 -1.08
C ASN A 119 -18.55 8.59 0.05
N ARG A 120 -18.86 7.34 -0.26
CA ARG A 120 -18.90 6.27 0.72
C ARG A 120 -17.54 6.02 1.37
N ASN A 121 -16.50 5.88 0.58
CA ASN A 121 -15.14 5.67 1.08
C ASN A 121 -14.63 6.88 1.86
N PHE A 122 -14.89 8.09 1.37
CA PHE A 122 -14.51 9.32 2.05
C PHE A 122 -15.14 9.40 3.45
N ARG A 123 -16.45 9.19 3.54
CA ARG A 123 -17.17 9.21 4.81
C ARG A 123 -16.72 8.10 5.76
N GLN A 124 -16.41 6.92 5.23
CA GLN A 124 -15.93 5.80 6.03
C GLN A 124 -14.55 6.08 6.63
N ILE A 125 -13.64 6.70 5.89
CA ILE A 125 -12.27 6.99 6.30
C ILE A 125 -12.18 8.27 7.12
N MET A 126 -12.86 9.34 6.69
CA MET A 126 -12.75 10.67 7.29
C MET A 126 -13.86 11.01 8.28
N GLY A 127 -14.93 10.21 8.35
CA GLY A 127 -16.07 10.42 9.27
C GLY A 127 -17.05 11.51 8.84
N VAL A 128 -16.72 12.29 7.81
CA VAL A 128 -17.55 13.38 7.29
C VAL A 128 -17.62 13.31 5.77
N THR A 129 -18.55 14.07 5.16
CA THR A 129 -18.61 14.15 3.70
C THR A 129 -17.51 15.04 3.12
N PRO A 130 -17.15 14.89 1.84
CA PRO A 130 -16.18 15.77 1.18
C PRO A 130 -16.54 17.25 1.25
N VAL A 131 -17.83 17.57 1.14
CA VAL A 131 -18.32 18.96 1.23
C VAL A 131 -18.14 19.52 2.64
N GLU A 132 -18.46 18.74 3.65
CA GLU A 132 -18.24 19.13 5.06
C GLU A 132 -16.76 19.29 5.37
N TRP A 133 -15.91 18.41 4.85
CA TRP A 133 -14.47 18.48 4.99
C TRP A 133 -13.91 19.80 4.41
N ARG A 134 -14.31 20.16 3.21
CA ARG A 134 -13.87 21.41 2.55
C ARG A 134 -14.21 22.66 3.36
N LYS A 135 -15.31 22.63 4.11
CA LYS A 135 -15.77 23.76 4.94
C LYS A 135 -15.07 23.87 6.30
N ARG A 136 -14.29 22.87 6.71
CA ARG A 136 -13.65 22.79 8.02
C ARG A 136 -12.14 22.56 7.91
N PRO A 137 -11.38 23.51 7.37
CA PRO A 137 -9.95 23.35 7.17
C PRO A 137 -9.14 23.18 8.46
N GLU A 138 -9.65 23.63 9.61
CA GLU A 138 -8.95 23.51 10.90
C GLU A 138 -8.81 22.08 11.41
N ASN A 139 -9.62 21.15 10.94
CA ASN A 139 -9.53 19.73 11.31
C ASN A 139 -8.55 18.93 10.44
N TYR A 140 -8.04 19.54 9.39
CA TYR A 140 -7.21 18.86 8.40
C TYR A 140 -5.85 18.41 8.97
N GLU A 141 -5.16 19.31 9.66
CA GLU A 141 -3.84 19.01 10.22
C GLU A 141 -3.91 17.93 11.29
N GLN A 142 -4.92 17.98 12.16
CA GLN A 142 -5.10 17.01 13.24
C GLN A 142 -5.40 15.61 12.69
N GLN A 143 -6.27 15.50 11.70
CA GLN A 143 -6.66 14.22 11.13
C GLN A 143 -5.58 13.61 10.22
N LEU A 144 -4.78 14.43 9.55
CA LEU A 144 -3.57 13.97 8.87
C LEU A 144 -2.52 13.46 9.86
N LEU A 145 -2.31 14.17 10.95
CA LEU A 145 -1.42 13.73 12.02
C LEU A 145 -1.89 12.39 12.62
N ASP A 146 -3.17 12.25 12.90
CA ASP A 146 -3.75 11.00 13.41
C ASP A 146 -3.57 9.85 12.41
N PHE A 147 -3.69 10.12 11.11
CA PHE A 147 -3.43 9.12 10.09
C PHE A 147 -1.95 8.72 10.01
N TYR A 148 -1.04 9.68 10.00
CA TYR A 148 0.40 9.39 9.95
C TYR A 148 0.87 8.67 11.21
N ILE A 149 0.38 9.03 12.39
CA ILE A 149 0.70 8.36 13.67
C ILE A 149 0.23 6.90 13.63
N HIS A 150 -1.00 6.64 13.17
CA HIS A 150 -1.50 5.27 13.05
C HIS A 150 -0.80 4.46 11.96
N SER A 151 -0.28 5.10 10.91
CA SER A 151 0.51 4.43 9.89
C SER A 151 1.93 4.08 10.35
N GLU A 152 2.50 4.84 11.30
CA GLU A 152 3.82 4.55 11.90
C GLU A 152 3.74 3.52 13.03
N GLU A 153 2.63 3.44 13.75
CA GLU A 153 2.43 2.45 14.84
C GLU A 153 2.06 1.04 14.34
N GLY A 154 2.07 0.82 13.07
CA GLY A 154 1.86 -0.46 12.41
C GLY A 154 0.40 -0.67 12.00
N TRP A 155 0.24 -0.55 10.75
CA TRP A 155 -0.89 -1.10 10.04
C TRP A 155 -0.97 -2.60 10.22
#